data_3cfd0b81643b5ec5bfe878a5310e0986
#
_entry.id   3cfd0b81643b5ec5bfe878a5310e0986
#
_cell.length_a   1.000
_cell.length_b   1.000
_cell.length_c   1.000
_cell.angle_alpha   90.00
_cell.angle_beta   90.00
_cell.angle_gamma   90.00
#
_symmetry.space_group_name_H-M   'P 1'
#
loop_
_entity.id
_entity.type
_entity.pdbx_description
1 polymer ?
#
loop_
_entity_poly.entity_id
_entity_poly.type
_entity_poly.pdbx_seq_one_letter_code
_entity_poly.pdbx_strand_id
1 'polypeptide(L)'
;MDYAVEHKADIINMSLGFEIMSGFENDQITLMDEAFARAFKANTTVCAASGNEYTDTSKSYPASSPWTIAVGSFEPDAKGNLIRSDFANNGELLDFVAPGRNIYSAWINGEESTNTISGTSMATPHMAAAAAYVKMKHPDYNQRDVYAAFKDNAVDLGESGKDTEFGYGYVHLEKYNTNEAAESKDGKEYQAISAPAQINKTMNDSGKSFTID
;
A
#
# COMPACT_ATOMS: atom_id res chain seq x y z
N MET A 1 0.49 15.36 -7.12
CA MET A 1 1.77 14.70 -6.75
C MET A 1 2.87 15.74 -6.53
N ASP A 2 3.25 16.50 -7.52
CA ASP A 2 4.37 17.45 -7.43
C ASP A 2 4.23 18.47 -6.29
N TYR A 3 3.04 19.02 -6.07
CA TYR A 3 2.77 19.92 -4.92
C TYR A 3 3.14 19.28 -3.58
N ALA A 4 2.74 18.01 -3.33
CA ALA A 4 3.06 17.31 -2.10
C ALA A 4 4.57 17.10 -1.94
N VAL A 5 5.26 16.74 -3.03
CA VAL A 5 6.71 16.56 -3.06
C VAL A 5 7.44 17.88 -2.78
N GLU A 6 7.04 18.97 -3.42
CA GLU A 6 7.60 20.31 -3.21
C GLU A 6 7.43 20.78 -1.75
N HIS A 7 6.33 20.40 -1.11
CA HIS A 7 6.04 20.70 0.30
C HIS A 7 6.56 19.62 1.26
N LYS A 8 7.43 18.72 0.78
CA LYS A 8 8.13 17.72 1.59
C LYS A 8 7.19 16.79 2.37
N ALA A 9 6.11 16.35 1.73
CA ALA A 9 5.25 15.34 2.33
C ALA A 9 6.02 14.01 2.44
N ASP A 10 6.07 13.44 3.63
CA ASP A 10 6.67 12.13 3.87
C ASP A 10 5.79 10.99 3.34
N ILE A 11 4.47 11.18 3.45
CA ILE A 11 3.47 10.16 3.08
C ILE A 11 2.38 10.82 2.22
N ILE A 12 1.97 10.12 1.18
CA ILE A 12 0.77 10.48 0.41
C ILE A 12 -0.24 9.34 0.51
N ASN A 13 -1.44 9.64 1.00
CA ASN A 13 -2.57 8.75 0.99
C ASN A 13 -3.43 8.99 -0.25
N MET A 14 -3.59 7.96 -1.08
CA MET A 14 -4.43 8.00 -2.28
C MET A 14 -5.63 7.04 -2.12
N SER A 15 -6.61 7.46 -1.33
CA SER A 15 -7.91 6.79 -1.22
C SER A 15 -8.78 7.06 -2.45
N LEU A 16 -8.21 6.86 -3.63
CA LEU A 16 -8.80 7.11 -4.94
C LEU A 16 -8.18 6.20 -5.99
N GLY A 17 -8.84 6.08 -7.12
CA GLY A 17 -8.35 5.34 -8.27
C GLY A 17 -9.34 5.35 -9.41
N PHE A 18 -8.96 4.74 -10.52
CA PHE A 18 -9.82 4.49 -11.66
C PHE A 18 -9.47 3.14 -12.30
N GLU A 19 -10.45 2.57 -13.01
CA GLU A 19 -10.23 1.34 -13.76
C GLU A 19 -9.52 1.63 -15.08
N ILE A 20 -8.46 0.87 -15.36
CA ILE A 20 -7.76 0.91 -16.66
C ILE A 20 -8.63 0.19 -17.67
N MET A 21 -9.36 0.95 -18.49
CA MET A 21 -10.21 0.40 -19.57
C MET A 21 -9.38 0.11 -20.82
N SER A 22 -9.87 -0.81 -21.66
CA SER A 22 -9.31 -1.06 -22.99
C SER A 22 -9.34 0.23 -23.83
N GLY A 23 -8.18 0.70 -24.28
CA GLY A 23 -8.01 1.97 -24.99
C GLY A 23 -7.41 3.11 -24.15
N PHE A 24 -7.14 2.87 -22.87
CA PHE A 24 -6.28 3.75 -22.09
C PHE A 24 -4.86 3.64 -22.64
N GLU A 25 -4.32 4.74 -23.14
CA GLU A 25 -3.01 4.71 -23.80
C GLU A 25 -1.89 4.54 -22.75
N ASN A 26 -0.94 3.65 -23.02
CA ASN A 26 0.22 3.40 -22.17
C ASN A 26 1.00 4.69 -21.83
N ASP A 27 0.96 5.69 -22.73
CA ASP A 27 1.66 6.97 -22.53
C ASP A 27 1.08 7.79 -21.37
N GLN A 28 -0.24 7.69 -21.11
CA GLN A 28 -0.88 8.38 -19.97
C GLN A 28 -0.47 7.76 -18.64
N ILE A 29 -0.44 6.42 -18.57
CA ILE A 29 0.03 5.71 -17.37
C ILE A 29 1.51 6.01 -17.14
N THR A 30 2.34 5.98 -18.18
CA THR A 30 3.76 6.31 -18.10
C THR A 30 3.99 7.71 -17.54
N LEU A 31 3.24 8.71 -18.03
CA LEU A 31 3.34 10.08 -17.52
C LEU A 31 2.95 10.20 -16.03
N MET A 32 1.92 9.46 -15.62
CA MET A 32 1.53 9.42 -14.21
C MET A 32 2.57 8.69 -13.35
N ASP A 33 3.12 7.58 -13.84
CA ASP A 33 4.20 6.84 -13.16
C ASP A 33 5.46 7.68 -12.98
N GLU A 34 5.78 8.57 -13.92
CA GLU A 34 6.88 9.53 -13.74
C GLU A 34 6.66 10.45 -12.52
N ALA A 35 5.41 10.86 -12.25
CA ALA A 35 5.10 11.67 -11.08
C ALA A 35 5.26 10.86 -9.77
N PHE A 36 4.89 9.59 -9.77
CA PHE A 36 5.13 8.69 -8.63
C PHE A 36 6.62 8.40 -8.45
N ALA A 37 7.36 8.20 -9.55
CA ALA A 37 8.81 8.02 -9.51
C ALA A 37 9.52 9.26 -8.91
N ARG A 38 9.04 10.49 -9.20
CA ARG A 38 9.55 11.70 -8.54
C ARG A 38 9.27 11.72 -7.05
N ALA A 39 8.06 11.31 -6.62
CA ALA A 39 7.72 11.18 -5.21
C ALA A 39 8.64 10.17 -4.51
N PHE A 40 8.86 9.02 -5.13
CA PHE A 40 9.80 8.00 -4.64
C PHE A 40 11.22 8.56 -4.48
N LYS A 41 11.75 9.27 -5.50
CA LYS A 41 13.08 9.91 -5.45
C LYS A 41 13.17 11.00 -4.37
N ALA A 42 12.05 11.64 -4.05
CA ALA A 42 11.95 12.62 -2.98
C ALA A 42 11.74 12.00 -1.59
N ASN A 43 11.83 10.68 -1.49
CA ASN A 43 11.63 9.91 -0.25
C ASN A 43 10.19 10.00 0.30
N THR A 44 9.20 10.21 -0.57
CA THR A 44 7.78 10.22 -0.22
C THR A 44 7.18 8.84 -0.45
N THR A 45 6.55 8.26 0.56
CA THR A 45 5.84 6.98 0.46
C THR A 45 4.40 7.20 -0.01
N VAL A 46 3.95 6.43 -0.99
CA VAL A 46 2.59 6.54 -1.56
C VAL A 46 1.82 5.25 -1.29
N CYS A 47 0.68 5.36 -0.58
CA CYS A 47 -0.27 4.28 -0.39
C CYS A 47 -1.49 4.51 -1.27
N ALA A 48 -1.96 3.49 -2.00
CA ALA A 48 -3.07 3.59 -2.93
C ALA A 48 -4.13 2.50 -2.70
N ALA A 49 -5.41 2.89 -2.78
CA ALA A 49 -6.53 1.97 -2.65
C ALA A 49 -6.59 0.99 -3.83
N SER A 50 -6.74 -0.32 -3.56
CA SER A 50 -6.77 -1.36 -4.61
C SER A 50 -8.01 -1.30 -5.50
N GLY A 51 -9.10 -0.65 -5.04
CA GLY A 51 -10.39 -0.56 -5.74
C GLY A 51 -11.47 -1.42 -5.11
N ASN A 52 -12.74 -1.19 -5.53
CA ASN A 52 -13.92 -1.77 -4.91
C ASN A 52 -14.86 -2.46 -5.92
N GLU A 53 -14.32 -2.94 -7.02
CA GLU A 53 -15.06 -3.50 -8.16
C GLU A 53 -15.04 -5.04 -8.17
N TYR A 54 -14.45 -5.67 -7.11
CA TYR A 54 -14.28 -7.13 -7.04
C TYR A 54 -13.56 -7.69 -8.28
N THR A 55 -12.51 -7.01 -8.72
CA THR A 55 -11.73 -7.35 -9.91
C THR A 55 -10.22 -7.45 -9.58
N ASP A 56 -9.42 -7.74 -10.59
CA ASP A 56 -7.96 -7.80 -10.43
C ASP A 56 -7.37 -6.39 -10.24
N THR A 57 -6.51 -6.24 -9.23
CA THR A 57 -5.82 -4.98 -8.88
C THR A 57 -4.98 -4.43 -10.04
N SER A 58 -4.55 -5.28 -10.99
CA SER A 58 -3.83 -4.84 -12.20
C SER A 58 -4.65 -3.89 -13.08
N LYS A 59 -5.99 -3.92 -12.94
CA LYS A 59 -6.91 -3.01 -13.64
C LYS A 59 -7.14 -1.70 -12.91
N SER A 60 -6.63 -1.54 -11.69
CA SER A 60 -6.89 -0.39 -10.84
C SER A 60 -5.67 0.50 -10.72
N TYR A 61 -5.75 1.75 -11.18
CA TYR A 61 -4.67 2.71 -11.07
C TYR A 61 -5.03 3.81 -10.06
N PRO A 62 -4.12 4.24 -9.16
CA PRO A 62 -2.69 4.00 -9.15
C PRO A 62 -2.22 2.75 -8.37
N ALA A 63 -3.11 1.89 -7.87
CA ALA A 63 -2.72 0.71 -7.10
C ALA A 63 -1.82 -0.26 -7.90
N SER A 64 -2.02 -0.36 -9.22
CA SER A 64 -1.19 -1.18 -10.11
C SER A 64 0.17 -0.57 -10.44
N SER A 65 0.43 0.68 -10.07
CA SER A 65 1.72 1.33 -10.29
C SER A 65 2.83 0.66 -9.47
N PRO A 66 4.04 0.45 -10.03
CA PRO A 66 5.18 -0.09 -9.28
C PRO A 66 5.71 0.88 -8.21
N TRP A 67 5.24 2.12 -8.20
CA TRP A 67 5.67 3.19 -7.32
C TRP A 67 4.74 3.42 -6.13
N THR A 68 3.69 2.61 -5.97
CA THR A 68 2.72 2.74 -4.89
C THR A 68 2.63 1.46 -4.07
N ILE A 69 2.19 1.58 -2.83
CA ILE A 69 1.80 0.46 -1.98
C ILE A 69 0.31 0.22 -2.19
N ALA A 70 -0.06 -0.88 -2.81
CA ALA A 70 -1.45 -1.24 -3.08
C ALA A 70 -2.12 -1.80 -1.82
N VAL A 71 -3.23 -1.21 -1.40
CA VAL A 71 -3.92 -1.52 -0.16
C VAL A 71 -5.32 -2.04 -0.40
N GLY A 72 -5.55 -3.31 -0.05
CA GLY A 72 -6.86 -3.95 -0.05
C GLY A 72 -7.60 -3.80 1.27
N SER A 73 -8.78 -4.41 1.35
CA SER A 73 -9.65 -4.35 2.53
C SER A 73 -9.95 -5.73 3.08
N PHE A 74 -9.83 -5.88 4.39
CA PHE A 74 -10.33 -7.04 5.13
C PHE A 74 -11.36 -6.65 6.18
N GLU A 75 -12.12 -7.64 6.65
CA GLU A 75 -13.11 -7.53 7.70
C GLU A 75 -13.21 -8.82 8.51
N PRO A 76 -13.71 -8.81 9.76
CA PRO A 76 -14.04 -10.03 10.47
C PRO A 76 -15.35 -10.63 9.95
N ASP A 77 -15.39 -11.96 9.78
CA ASP A 77 -16.62 -12.69 9.59
C ASP A 77 -17.43 -12.82 10.89
N ALA A 78 -18.59 -13.46 10.83
CA ALA A 78 -19.45 -13.69 12.01
C ALA A 78 -18.79 -14.54 13.14
N LYS A 79 -17.69 -15.23 12.84
CA LYS A 79 -16.91 -16.03 13.79
C LYS A 79 -15.64 -15.32 14.26
N GLY A 80 -15.36 -14.13 13.73
CA GLY A 80 -14.17 -13.35 14.03
C GLY A 80 -12.94 -13.70 13.18
N ASN A 81 -13.06 -14.57 12.17
CA ASN A 81 -11.97 -14.79 11.22
C ASN A 81 -11.84 -13.59 10.29
N LEU A 82 -10.62 -13.23 9.96
CA LEU A 82 -10.37 -12.15 9.01
C LEU A 82 -10.53 -12.67 7.58
N ILE A 83 -11.41 -12.04 6.81
CA ILE A 83 -11.72 -12.34 5.42
C ILE A 83 -11.55 -11.11 4.56
N ARG A 84 -11.27 -11.28 3.28
CA ARG A 84 -11.26 -10.16 2.33
C ARG A 84 -12.67 -9.57 2.23
N SER A 85 -12.78 -8.24 2.26
CA SER A 85 -14.06 -7.57 2.05
C SER A 85 -14.60 -7.88 0.65
N ASP A 86 -15.89 -8.17 0.55
CA ASP A 86 -16.54 -8.67 -0.66
C ASP A 86 -16.48 -7.72 -1.87
N PHE A 87 -16.22 -6.44 -1.65
CA PHE A 87 -16.01 -5.44 -2.70
C PHE A 87 -14.55 -5.30 -3.13
N ALA A 88 -13.58 -5.68 -2.28
CA ALA A 88 -12.18 -5.33 -2.49
C ALA A 88 -11.58 -6.02 -3.71
N ASN A 89 -10.86 -5.26 -4.53
CA ASN A 89 -10.03 -5.80 -5.59
C ASN A 89 -8.90 -6.65 -5.02
N ASN A 90 -8.49 -7.69 -5.74
CA ASN A 90 -7.48 -8.65 -5.35
C ASN A 90 -6.49 -8.90 -6.51
N GLY A 91 -5.54 -9.81 -6.36
CA GLY A 91 -4.60 -10.17 -7.42
C GLY A 91 -3.13 -10.00 -7.03
N GLU A 92 -2.23 -10.35 -7.94
CA GLU A 92 -0.78 -10.38 -7.73
C GLU A 92 -0.19 -9.00 -7.37
N LEU A 93 -0.82 -7.92 -7.80
CA LEU A 93 -0.35 -6.55 -7.54
C LEU A 93 -0.83 -5.98 -6.20
N LEU A 94 -1.67 -6.72 -5.46
CA LEU A 94 -2.04 -6.35 -4.10
C LEU A 94 -0.82 -6.51 -3.17
N ASP A 95 -0.49 -5.49 -2.38
CA ASP A 95 0.66 -5.57 -1.48
C ASP A 95 0.26 -5.92 -0.05
N PHE A 96 -0.71 -5.20 0.52
CA PHE A 96 -1.15 -5.38 1.89
C PHE A 96 -2.65 -5.14 2.01
N VAL A 97 -3.22 -5.54 3.14
CA VAL A 97 -4.61 -5.26 3.49
C VAL A 97 -4.70 -4.53 4.83
N ALA A 98 -5.78 -3.77 5.01
CA ALA A 98 -6.10 -3.10 6.26
C ALA A 98 -7.61 -3.11 6.49
N PRO A 99 -8.11 -2.77 7.70
CA PRO A 99 -9.55 -2.68 7.96
C PRO A 99 -10.21 -1.65 7.05
N GLY A 100 -11.24 -2.07 6.29
CA GLY A 100 -11.96 -1.17 5.37
C GLY A 100 -13.48 -1.34 5.40
N ARG A 101 -14.04 -2.20 6.26
CA ARG A 101 -15.47 -2.38 6.42
C ARG A 101 -15.97 -1.65 7.67
N ASN A 102 -17.05 -0.85 7.50
CA ASN A 102 -17.72 -0.14 8.59
C ASN A 102 -16.78 0.73 9.42
N ILE A 103 -15.91 1.48 8.75
CA ILE A 103 -14.95 2.37 9.39
C ILE A 103 -15.65 3.67 9.82
N TYR A 104 -15.69 3.88 11.13
CA TYR A 104 -16.23 5.10 11.74
C TYR A 104 -15.15 6.20 11.76
N SER A 105 -15.46 7.37 11.22
CA SER A 105 -14.52 8.49 11.15
C SER A 105 -15.25 9.84 11.03
N ALA A 106 -14.48 10.92 11.09
CA ALA A 106 -14.97 12.27 10.84
C ALA A 106 -15.57 12.40 9.44
N TRP A 107 -16.57 13.29 9.31
CA TRP A 107 -17.29 13.50 8.07
C TRP A 107 -17.50 14.99 7.75
N ILE A 108 -17.87 15.27 6.50
CA ILE A 108 -17.90 16.62 5.92
C ILE A 108 -19.09 17.51 6.35
N ASN A 109 -20.07 17.01 7.09
CA ASN A 109 -21.33 17.73 7.39
C ASN A 109 -21.29 18.58 8.67
N GLY A 110 -20.12 19.06 9.10
CA GLY A 110 -19.92 19.89 10.28
C GLY A 110 -18.77 19.44 11.16
N GLU A 111 -18.37 20.27 12.13
CA GLU A 111 -17.18 20.05 12.97
C GLU A 111 -17.25 18.76 13.81
N GLU A 112 -18.44 18.35 14.22
CA GLU A 112 -18.68 17.13 15.01
C GLU A 112 -19.30 16.01 14.17
N SER A 113 -19.36 16.18 12.85
CA SER A 113 -19.98 15.19 11.96
C SER A 113 -19.11 13.95 11.83
N THR A 114 -19.76 12.81 11.94
CA THR A 114 -19.13 11.48 11.76
C THR A 114 -19.95 10.63 10.83
N ASN A 115 -19.31 9.62 10.21
CA ASN A 115 -20.00 8.64 9.40
C ASN A 115 -19.28 7.28 9.49
N THR A 116 -20.00 6.24 9.15
CA THR A 116 -19.47 4.88 9.04
C THR A 116 -19.61 4.41 7.60
N ILE A 117 -18.49 4.23 6.93
CA ILE A 117 -18.46 3.83 5.52
C ILE A 117 -17.46 2.69 5.29
N SER A 118 -17.56 2.05 4.12
CA SER A 118 -16.71 0.92 3.75
C SER A 118 -16.04 1.17 2.40
N GLY A 119 -14.84 0.61 2.23
CA GLY A 119 -14.07 0.70 0.99
C GLY A 119 -12.57 0.49 1.22
N THR A 120 -11.85 0.14 0.19
CA THR A 120 -10.38 0.15 0.19
C THR A 120 -9.84 1.56 0.43
N SER A 121 -10.65 2.59 0.12
CA SER A 121 -10.38 4.00 0.49
C SER A 121 -10.29 4.22 2.00
N MET A 122 -10.95 3.39 2.84
CA MET A 122 -10.87 3.43 4.31
C MET A 122 -9.73 2.57 4.83
N ALA A 123 -9.35 1.53 4.12
CA ALA A 123 -8.18 0.72 4.44
C ALA A 123 -6.86 1.48 4.22
N THR A 124 -6.77 2.23 3.11
CA THR A 124 -5.55 2.94 2.69
C THR A 124 -4.98 3.89 3.75
N PRO A 125 -5.77 4.74 4.45
CA PRO A 125 -5.24 5.63 5.49
C PRO A 125 -4.69 4.89 6.71
N HIS A 126 -5.12 3.67 7.01
CA HIS A 126 -4.50 2.84 8.04
C HIS A 126 -3.04 2.51 7.65
N MET A 127 -2.80 2.14 6.38
CA MET A 127 -1.45 1.89 5.88
C MET A 127 -0.62 3.16 5.80
N ALA A 128 -1.22 4.29 5.41
CA ALA A 128 -0.53 5.59 5.42
C ALA A 128 -0.11 6.00 6.84
N ALA A 129 -0.97 5.77 7.84
CA ALA A 129 -0.63 6.00 9.24
C ALA A 129 0.47 5.05 9.75
N ALA A 130 0.43 3.78 9.34
CA ALA A 130 1.50 2.82 9.63
C ALA A 130 2.84 3.26 9.02
N ALA A 131 2.83 3.76 7.77
CA ALA A 131 4.02 4.30 7.11
C ALA A 131 4.58 5.53 7.86
N ALA A 132 3.70 6.42 8.31
CA ALA A 132 4.09 7.58 9.12
C ALA A 132 4.73 7.14 10.45
N TYR A 133 4.18 6.11 11.09
CA TYR A 133 4.75 5.55 12.31
C TYR A 133 6.15 4.96 12.09
N VAL A 134 6.36 4.20 11.01
CA VAL A 134 7.67 3.66 10.65
C VAL A 134 8.67 4.80 10.40
N LYS A 135 8.31 5.80 9.60
CA LYS A 135 9.18 6.97 9.31
C LYS A 135 9.43 7.86 10.53
N MET A 136 8.49 7.92 11.48
CA MET A 136 8.72 8.61 12.75
C MET A 136 9.85 7.94 13.57
N LYS A 137 9.96 6.61 13.49
CA LYS A 137 11.02 5.83 14.14
C LYS A 137 12.32 5.87 13.34
N HIS A 138 12.22 5.87 12.02
CA HIS A 138 13.34 5.85 11.06
C HIS A 138 13.13 6.95 10.00
N PRO A 139 13.47 8.22 10.31
CA PRO A 139 13.23 9.34 9.40
C PRO A 139 14.00 9.26 8.08
N ASP A 140 15.04 8.46 8.01
CA ASP A 140 15.88 8.19 6.85
C ASP A 140 15.32 7.12 5.93
N TYR A 141 14.31 6.35 6.38
CA TYR A 141 13.71 5.29 5.56
C TYR A 141 13.04 5.87 4.32
N ASN A 142 13.39 5.31 3.16
CA ASN A 142 12.69 5.54 1.92
C ASN A 142 11.46 4.60 1.79
N GLN A 143 10.70 4.70 0.70
CA GLN A 143 9.53 3.85 0.50
C GLN A 143 9.88 2.35 0.49
N ARG A 144 11.06 1.96 0.01
CA ARG A 144 11.49 0.55 -0.01
C ARG A 144 11.71 0.02 1.40
N ASP A 145 12.32 0.84 2.25
CA ASP A 145 12.57 0.49 3.65
C ASP A 145 11.26 0.38 4.42
N VAL A 146 10.32 1.31 4.18
CA VAL A 146 8.95 1.24 4.74
C VAL A 146 8.23 -0.03 4.27
N TYR A 147 8.33 -0.36 2.98
CA TYR A 147 7.73 -1.59 2.43
C TYR A 147 8.33 -2.85 3.04
N ALA A 148 9.65 -2.89 3.19
CA ALA A 148 10.36 -4.00 3.83
C ALA A 148 9.91 -4.14 5.31
N ALA A 149 9.86 -3.04 6.06
CA ALA A 149 9.37 -3.03 7.43
C ALA A 149 7.92 -3.53 7.53
N PHE A 150 7.06 -3.18 6.58
CA PHE A 150 5.70 -3.70 6.51
C PHE A 150 5.67 -5.20 6.28
N LYS A 151 6.43 -5.68 5.31
CA LYS A 151 6.52 -7.11 4.97
C LYS A 151 7.01 -7.93 6.15
N ASP A 152 8.07 -7.47 6.84
CA ASP A 152 8.69 -8.19 7.95
C ASP A 152 7.78 -8.22 9.20
N ASN A 153 6.87 -7.27 9.33
CA ASN A 153 5.93 -7.15 10.45
C ASN A 153 4.47 -7.40 10.07
N ALA A 154 4.21 -7.90 8.88
CA ALA A 154 2.89 -8.32 8.48
C ALA A 154 2.45 -9.59 9.26
N VAL A 155 1.16 -9.64 9.57
CA VAL A 155 0.48 -10.86 9.96
C VAL A 155 -0.09 -11.47 8.69
N ASP A 156 0.46 -12.60 8.31
CA ASP A 156 0.07 -13.36 7.14
C ASP A 156 -1.38 -13.84 7.26
N LEU A 157 -2.16 -13.67 6.22
CA LEU A 157 -3.55 -14.10 6.12
C LEU A 157 -3.72 -14.94 4.84
N GLY A 158 -4.62 -15.90 4.87
CA GLY A 158 -4.89 -16.75 3.71
C GLY A 158 -3.84 -17.81 3.47
N GLU A 159 -3.32 -17.91 2.24
CA GLU A 159 -2.25 -18.83 1.89
C GLU A 159 -0.89 -18.29 2.37
N SER A 160 0.00 -19.20 2.77
CA SER A 160 1.29 -18.79 3.35
C SER A 160 2.14 -17.98 2.39
N GLY A 161 2.59 -16.81 2.84
CA GLY A 161 3.37 -15.86 2.07
C GLY A 161 2.50 -14.84 1.34
N LYS A 162 3.00 -14.25 0.27
CA LYS A 162 2.19 -13.32 -0.53
C LYS A 162 1.15 -14.09 -1.34
N ASP A 163 -0.12 -13.78 -1.14
CA ASP A 163 -1.22 -14.34 -1.92
C ASP A 163 -2.06 -13.26 -2.62
N THR A 164 -3.00 -13.68 -3.47
CA THR A 164 -3.81 -12.77 -4.27
C THR A 164 -4.98 -12.14 -3.49
N GLU A 165 -5.36 -12.69 -2.34
CA GLU A 165 -6.49 -12.23 -1.53
C GLU A 165 -6.10 -11.16 -0.52
N PHE A 166 -4.90 -11.32 0.09
CA PHE A 166 -4.43 -10.51 1.21
C PHE A 166 -3.06 -9.85 0.98
N GLY A 167 -2.39 -10.10 -0.16
CA GLY A 167 -1.02 -9.67 -0.38
C GLY A 167 -0.08 -10.33 0.64
N TYR A 168 0.71 -9.54 1.37
CA TYR A 168 1.50 -10.01 2.52
C TYR A 168 0.72 -10.04 3.85
N GLY A 169 -0.58 -9.74 3.83
CA GLY A 169 -1.40 -9.62 5.04
C GLY A 169 -1.51 -8.20 5.57
N TYR A 170 -1.77 -8.03 6.87
CA TYR A 170 -1.91 -6.71 7.51
C TYR A 170 -0.73 -6.38 8.42
N VAL A 171 -0.33 -5.10 8.46
CA VAL A 171 0.78 -4.62 9.29
C VAL A 171 0.35 -4.52 10.75
N HIS A 172 1.12 -5.14 11.65
CA HIS A 172 0.90 -5.12 13.10
C HIS A 172 1.99 -4.31 13.80
N LEU A 173 1.68 -3.07 14.16
CA LEU A 173 2.67 -2.12 14.70
C LEU A 173 3.29 -2.55 16.04
N GLU A 174 2.57 -3.30 16.86
CA GLU A 174 3.16 -3.88 18.09
C GLU A 174 4.27 -4.88 17.78
N LYS A 175 4.05 -5.71 16.75
CA LYS A 175 5.06 -6.65 16.26
C LYS A 175 6.30 -5.93 15.76
N TYR A 176 6.12 -4.79 15.09
CA TYR A 176 7.21 -3.92 14.66
C TYR A 176 8.05 -3.44 15.85
N ASN A 177 7.41 -2.95 16.92
CA ASN A 177 8.12 -2.49 18.13
C ASN A 177 8.87 -3.61 18.85
N THR A 178 8.35 -4.83 18.86
CA THR A 178 9.03 -5.98 19.49
C THR A 178 10.21 -6.48 18.68
N ASN A 179 10.15 -6.37 17.36
CA ASN A 179 11.25 -6.77 16.47
C ASN A 179 12.46 -5.84 16.57
N GLU A 180 12.26 -4.52 16.74
CA GLU A 180 13.36 -3.58 17.01
C GLU A 180 14.21 -4.02 18.20
N ALA A 181 13.58 -4.55 19.26
CA ALA A 181 14.28 -5.05 20.43
C ALA A 181 15.03 -6.37 20.20
N ALA A 182 14.60 -7.17 19.22
CA ALA A 182 15.24 -8.43 18.88
C ALA A 182 16.47 -8.23 17.97
N GLU A 183 16.41 -7.28 17.05
CA GLU A 183 17.50 -6.99 16.10
C GLU A 183 18.73 -6.39 16.77
N SER A 184 18.54 -5.59 17.80
CA SER A 184 19.66 -5.06 18.59
C SER A 184 20.49 -6.15 19.28
N LYS A 185 19.98 -7.40 19.34
CA LYS A 185 20.68 -8.53 19.95
C LYS A 185 21.54 -9.34 18.99
N ASP A 186 21.25 -9.32 17.68
CA ASP A 186 21.91 -10.22 16.72
C ASP A 186 22.94 -9.52 15.81
N GLY A 187 23.12 -8.21 15.88
CA GLY A 187 24.15 -7.46 15.14
C GLY A 187 24.07 -7.59 13.61
N LYS A 188 22.91 -7.92 13.06
CA LYS A 188 22.71 -7.99 11.62
C LYS A 188 22.50 -6.59 11.06
N GLU A 189 23.53 -6.01 10.47
CA GLU A 189 23.40 -4.88 9.56
C GLU A 189 22.39 -5.23 8.46
N TYR A 190 21.34 -4.45 8.32
CA TYR A 190 20.46 -4.51 7.15
C TYR A 190 21.29 -4.19 5.92
N GLN A 191 21.65 -5.20 5.15
CA GLN A 191 22.09 -4.95 3.78
C GLN A 191 20.88 -4.41 3.02
N ALA A 192 21.03 -3.21 2.46
CA ALA A 192 20.02 -2.60 1.60
C ALA A 192 19.48 -3.64 0.61
N ILE A 193 18.20 -3.96 0.72
CA ILE A 193 17.57 -4.95 -0.15
C ILE A 193 17.67 -4.42 -1.57
N SER A 194 18.40 -5.15 -2.40
CA SER A 194 18.77 -4.77 -3.76
C SER A 194 17.63 -4.86 -4.77
N ALA A 195 16.44 -4.69 -4.42
CA ALA A 195 15.22 -4.38 -5.16
C ALA A 195 14.00 -4.89 -4.37
N PRO A 196 13.01 -4.06 -4.06
CA PRO A 196 11.77 -4.54 -3.48
C PRO A 196 10.98 -5.29 -4.54
N ALA A 197 10.17 -6.26 -4.09
CA ALA A 197 9.23 -6.99 -4.94
C ALA A 197 8.32 -6.06 -5.78
N GLN A 198 8.07 -4.84 -5.31
CA GLN A 198 7.32 -3.81 -6.03
C GLN A 198 7.93 -3.40 -7.37
N ILE A 199 9.27 -3.38 -7.48
CA ILE A 199 9.94 -2.99 -8.73
C ILE A 199 9.86 -4.11 -9.77
N ASN A 200 9.61 -5.34 -9.31
CA ASN A 200 9.37 -6.50 -10.17
C ASN A 200 7.87 -6.70 -10.49
N LYS A 201 7.00 -5.73 -10.20
CA LYS A 201 5.65 -5.74 -10.75
C LYS A 201 5.75 -5.67 -12.27
N THR A 202 5.77 -6.82 -12.92
CA THR A 202 5.64 -6.91 -14.37
C THR A 202 4.23 -6.45 -14.74
N MET A 203 4.13 -5.36 -15.48
CA MET A 203 2.91 -5.06 -16.23
C MET A 203 2.78 -6.17 -17.27
N ASN A 204 1.94 -7.18 -16.97
CA ASN A 204 1.66 -8.25 -17.92
C ASN A 204 0.87 -7.65 -19.08
N ASP A 205 1.40 -7.81 -20.24
CA ASP A 205 0.97 -7.91 -21.61
C ASP A 205 1.84 -7.13 -22.62
N SER A 206 2.78 -6.30 -22.19
CA SER A 206 3.66 -5.58 -23.13
C SER A 206 5.18 -5.87 -22.96
N GLY A 207 5.57 -6.75 -22.06
CA GLY A 207 6.97 -7.18 -21.91
C GLY A 207 7.97 -6.08 -21.54
N LYS A 208 7.54 -4.98 -20.94
CA LYS A 208 8.42 -3.92 -20.48
C LYS A 208 8.64 -4.03 -18.97
N SER A 209 9.81 -4.50 -18.58
CA SER A 209 10.32 -4.34 -17.23
C SER A 209 10.96 -2.96 -17.09
N PHE A 210 10.61 -2.23 -16.03
CA PHE A 210 11.34 -1.02 -15.67
C PHE A 210 12.50 -1.39 -14.76
N THR A 211 13.73 -1.20 -15.22
CA THR A 211 14.93 -1.20 -14.40
C THR A 211 15.18 0.23 -13.93
N ILE A 212 15.43 0.37 -12.62
CA ILE A 212 15.92 1.62 -12.05
C ILE A 212 17.42 1.44 -11.90
N ASP A 213 18.19 2.21 -12.69
CA ASP A 213 19.62 2.41 -12.47
C ASP A 213 19.87 3.37 -11.29
#